data_bad8d141fb10cd6676559d87baa26b76
#
_entry.id   bad8d141fb10cd6676559d87baa26b76
#
_cell.length_a   1.000
_cell.length_b   1.000
_cell.length_c   1.000
_cell.angle_alpha   90.00
_cell.angle_beta   90.00
_cell.angle_gamma   90.00
#
_symmetry.space_group_name_H-M   'P 1'
#
loop_
_entity.id
_entity.type
_entity.pdbx_description
1 polymer ?
#
loop_
_entity_poly.entity_id
_entity_poly.type
_entity_poly.pdbx_seq_one_letter_code
_entity_poly.pdbx_strand_id
1 'polypeptide(L)'
;MSLLQAFSVVLIILAIGDIVSIKTKAFVPSVFVAALLFLFGFWTFFPEDIVALAGFQEPVINLSMYLLITHMGTLLSVDELTAQWRSVLIALVGIGGVIALTMTAGAAIFGFETAVIATPPLTGGVVAAIIMSEAATGLGLEQLAVLAIITYVMQGFVGYPLTSFMLKIEGKRLIKGFRNGEIEFNKPAASEESEIKADKIIPSLPEKFQTTYVLLAKLGLTAWVAVGIGTALEPFIGISPFVYCLIFGVIANAIGFVEKRPLNLSGSFGFMITILMAFIFAGLADATPGMLSELAVPLAGIIVFGVTGMVILSMIIGKLLGYSKEMAFAIALTALYGFPPNYILTEEGAKALAENEEEKEFLMSEMLPEMLVGGFTTVTIASVIIAGIFVNFL
;
A
#
# COMPACT_ATOMS: atom_id res chain seq x y z
N MET A 1 -8.00 1.30 29.38
CA MET A 1 -8.86 0.45 28.54
C MET A 1 -8.42 -1.00 28.68
N SER A 2 -9.30 -2.00 28.75
CA SER A 2 -8.86 -3.40 28.74
C SER A 2 -8.53 -3.85 27.33
N LEU A 3 -7.71 -4.90 27.18
CA LEU A 3 -7.33 -5.48 25.87
C LEU A 3 -8.55 -5.75 25.00
N LEU A 4 -9.56 -6.43 25.54
CA LEU A 4 -10.77 -6.79 24.77
C LEU A 4 -11.61 -5.57 24.38
N GLN A 5 -11.64 -4.53 25.22
CA GLN A 5 -12.30 -3.27 24.89
C GLN A 5 -11.59 -2.55 23.74
N ALA A 6 -10.26 -2.42 23.79
CA ALA A 6 -9.46 -1.80 22.75
C ALA A 6 -9.61 -2.56 21.41
N PHE A 7 -9.49 -3.88 21.47
CA PHE A 7 -9.69 -4.76 20.32
C PHE A 7 -11.07 -4.57 19.67
N SER A 8 -12.13 -4.56 20.52
CA SER A 8 -13.50 -4.38 20.01
C SER A 8 -13.71 -3.01 19.37
N VAL A 9 -13.15 -1.94 19.96
CA VAL A 9 -13.25 -0.58 19.40
C VAL A 9 -12.57 -0.52 18.04
N VAL A 10 -11.35 -1.05 17.90
CA VAL A 10 -10.62 -1.11 16.64
C VAL A 10 -11.46 -1.83 15.58
N LEU A 11 -12.01 -3.01 15.90
CA LEU A 11 -12.85 -3.76 14.96
C LEU A 11 -14.13 -3.02 14.57
N ILE A 12 -14.79 -2.35 15.53
CA ILE A 12 -16.01 -1.56 15.26
C ILE A 12 -15.71 -0.44 14.28
N ILE A 13 -14.57 0.26 14.42
CA ILE A 13 -14.17 1.32 13.50
C ILE A 13 -13.98 0.77 12.09
N LEU A 14 -13.24 -0.34 11.95
CA LEU A 14 -13.03 -0.98 10.65
C LEU A 14 -14.35 -1.46 10.05
N ALA A 15 -15.22 -2.07 10.83
CA ALA A 15 -16.55 -2.52 10.40
C ALA A 15 -17.45 -1.35 9.94
N ILE A 16 -17.39 -0.20 10.61
CA ILE A 16 -18.11 1.01 10.18
C ILE A 16 -17.58 1.46 8.81
N GLY A 17 -16.24 1.47 8.65
CA GLY A 17 -15.61 1.76 7.37
C GLY A 17 -16.13 0.88 6.25
N ASP A 18 -16.14 -0.43 6.44
CA ASP A 18 -16.66 -1.40 5.47
C ASP A 18 -18.12 -1.19 5.14
N ILE A 19 -18.96 -0.98 6.16
CA ILE A 19 -20.41 -0.73 5.95
C ILE A 19 -20.63 0.54 5.13
N VAL A 20 -19.88 1.60 5.39
CA VAL A 20 -20.00 2.86 4.62
C VAL A 20 -19.52 2.64 3.19
N SER A 21 -18.39 1.95 2.99
CA SER A 21 -17.88 1.64 1.66
C SER A 21 -18.88 0.82 0.84
N ILE A 22 -19.45 -0.23 1.41
CA ILE A 22 -20.48 -1.05 0.76
C ILE A 22 -21.71 -0.20 0.39
N LYS A 23 -22.24 0.60 1.33
CA LYS A 23 -23.43 1.44 1.08
C LYS A 23 -23.19 2.51 0.02
N THR A 24 -22.00 3.05 -0.06
CA THR A 24 -21.62 4.07 -1.04
C THR A 24 -21.06 3.48 -2.34
N LYS A 25 -21.08 2.15 -2.48
CA LYS A 25 -20.46 1.43 -3.61
C LYS A 25 -19.01 1.88 -3.81
N ALA A 26 -18.21 1.87 -2.75
CA ALA A 26 -16.84 2.33 -2.68
C ALA A 26 -16.63 3.80 -3.16
N PHE A 27 -17.68 4.63 -3.16
CA PHE A 27 -17.52 6.07 -3.40
C PHE A 27 -16.75 6.73 -2.23
N VAL A 28 -17.03 6.28 -1.02
CA VAL A 28 -16.26 6.59 0.18
C VAL A 28 -15.56 5.31 0.61
N PRO A 29 -14.23 5.18 0.42
CA PRO A 29 -13.52 3.95 0.74
C PRO A 29 -13.45 3.68 2.25
N SER A 30 -13.44 2.40 2.64
CA SER A 30 -13.43 1.98 4.04
C SER A 30 -12.23 2.54 4.79
N VAL A 31 -11.06 2.53 4.14
CA VAL A 31 -9.80 3.06 4.68
C VAL A 31 -9.91 4.54 5.05
N PHE A 32 -10.58 5.33 4.22
CA PHE A 32 -10.80 6.76 4.48
C PHE A 32 -11.71 6.99 5.68
N VAL A 33 -12.81 6.24 5.79
CA VAL A 33 -13.75 6.33 6.92
C VAL A 33 -13.06 5.90 8.22
N ALA A 34 -12.34 4.78 8.18
CA ALA A 34 -11.60 4.30 9.35
C ALA A 34 -10.55 5.33 9.81
N ALA A 35 -9.80 5.94 8.88
CA ALA A 35 -8.83 6.98 9.20
C ALA A 35 -9.48 8.19 9.89
N LEU A 36 -10.63 8.66 9.39
CA LEU A 36 -11.39 9.76 10.03
C LEU A 36 -11.85 9.39 11.44
N LEU A 37 -12.37 8.18 11.64
CA LEU A 37 -12.86 7.74 12.95
C LEU A 37 -11.72 7.56 13.95
N PHE A 38 -10.57 7.03 13.54
CA PHE A 38 -9.38 6.95 14.39
C PHE A 38 -8.88 8.34 14.76
N LEU A 39 -8.72 9.24 13.78
CA LEU A 39 -8.27 10.61 14.02
C LEU A 39 -9.18 11.33 15.01
N PHE A 40 -10.50 11.28 14.79
CA PHE A 40 -11.48 11.87 15.72
C PHE A 40 -11.41 11.22 17.10
N GLY A 41 -11.25 9.90 17.17
CA GLY A 41 -11.11 9.15 18.41
C GLY A 41 -9.87 9.56 19.21
N PHE A 42 -8.72 9.72 18.56
CA PHE A 42 -7.49 10.20 19.19
C PHE A 42 -7.62 11.66 19.69
N TRP A 43 -8.38 12.48 19.02
CA TRP A 43 -8.61 13.86 19.48
C TRP A 43 -9.56 13.97 20.66
N THR A 44 -10.30 12.91 21.00
CA THR A 44 -11.39 12.99 21.97
C THR A 44 -11.25 12.03 23.15
N PHE A 45 -11.13 10.72 22.90
CA PHE A 45 -11.27 9.72 23.96
C PHE A 45 -10.41 8.47 23.79
N PHE A 46 -9.70 8.28 22.68
CA PHE A 46 -8.80 7.14 22.55
C PHE A 46 -7.45 7.43 23.22
N PRO A 47 -6.88 6.43 23.94
CA PRO A 47 -5.47 6.50 24.28
C PRO A 47 -4.62 6.36 23.02
N GLU A 48 -3.46 7.03 23.00
CA GLU A 48 -2.53 7.01 21.85
C GLU A 48 -2.09 5.60 21.47
N ASP A 49 -1.98 4.72 22.45
CA ASP A 49 -1.56 3.33 22.33
C ASP A 49 -2.71 2.31 22.15
N ILE A 50 -3.93 2.76 21.76
CA ILE A 50 -5.11 1.88 21.63
C ILE A 50 -4.85 0.64 20.77
N VAL A 51 -4.03 0.75 19.72
CA VAL A 51 -3.70 -0.37 18.82
C VAL A 51 -2.80 -1.39 19.54
N ALA A 52 -1.83 -0.93 20.32
CA ALA A 52 -1.00 -1.80 21.15
C ALA A 52 -1.81 -2.44 22.28
N LEU A 53 -2.72 -1.68 22.91
CA LEU A 53 -3.67 -2.19 23.92
C LEU A 53 -4.63 -3.23 23.35
N ALA A 54 -4.97 -3.15 22.07
CA ALA A 54 -5.76 -4.16 21.37
C ALA A 54 -5.00 -5.48 21.11
N GLY A 55 -3.74 -5.57 21.52
CA GLY A 55 -2.88 -6.74 21.33
C GLY A 55 -2.07 -6.70 20.03
N PHE A 56 -2.20 -5.65 19.24
CA PHE A 56 -1.45 -5.46 17.99
C PHE A 56 -0.11 -4.73 18.26
N GLN A 57 0.77 -5.44 18.94
CA GLN A 57 2.11 -4.95 19.27
C GLN A 57 3.08 -5.15 18.08
N GLU A 58 4.17 -4.41 18.07
CA GLU A 58 5.17 -4.40 16.99
C GLU A 58 5.60 -5.80 16.49
N PRO A 59 5.89 -6.80 17.35
CA PRO A 59 6.26 -8.13 16.85
C PRO A 59 5.13 -8.82 16.05
N VAL A 60 3.87 -8.62 16.45
CA VAL A 60 2.70 -9.20 15.76
C VAL A 60 2.46 -8.47 14.43
N ILE A 61 2.66 -7.16 14.40
CA ILE A 61 2.55 -6.32 13.21
C ILE A 61 3.60 -6.75 12.18
N ASN A 62 4.88 -6.82 12.59
CA ASN A 62 5.98 -7.22 11.71
C ASN A 62 5.79 -8.62 11.16
N LEU A 63 5.38 -9.59 11.99
CA LEU A 63 5.05 -10.93 11.55
C LEU A 63 3.95 -10.91 10.48
N SER A 64 2.87 -10.16 10.73
CA SER A 64 1.75 -10.03 9.79
C SER A 64 2.19 -9.40 8.47
N MET A 65 3.05 -8.38 8.51
CA MET A 65 3.62 -7.75 7.31
C MET A 65 4.42 -8.75 6.48
N TYR A 66 5.36 -9.48 7.09
CA TYR A 66 6.18 -10.46 6.37
C TYR A 66 5.33 -11.54 5.71
N LEU A 67 4.36 -12.10 6.43
CA LEU A 67 3.49 -13.15 5.91
C LEU A 67 2.55 -12.64 4.80
N LEU A 68 1.97 -11.45 4.98
CA LEU A 68 1.07 -10.86 3.97
C LEU A 68 1.82 -10.49 2.70
N ILE A 69 2.99 -9.88 2.79
CA ILE A 69 3.77 -9.49 1.61
C ILE A 69 4.26 -10.74 0.86
N THR A 70 4.71 -11.77 1.58
CA THR A 70 5.07 -13.06 0.97
C THR A 70 3.85 -13.70 0.29
N HIS A 71 2.68 -13.67 0.95
CA HIS A 71 1.42 -14.11 0.36
C HIS A 71 1.05 -13.32 -0.90
N MET A 72 1.20 -11.99 -0.91
CA MET A 72 0.97 -11.16 -2.10
C MET A 72 1.87 -11.60 -3.27
N GLY A 73 3.12 -11.98 -2.98
CA GLY A 73 4.00 -12.58 -3.98
C GLY A 73 3.40 -13.82 -4.64
N THR A 74 2.69 -14.67 -3.89
CA THR A 74 2.05 -15.89 -4.47
C THR A 74 0.86 -15.59 -5.40
N LEU A 75 0.38 -14.35 -5.43
CA LEU A 75 -0.67 -13.91 -6.37
C LEU A 75 -0.11 -13.56 -7.74
N LEU A 76 1.19 -13.28 -7.83
CA LEU A 76 1.89 -12.84 -9.03
C LEU A 76 2.65 -14.03 -9.65
N SER A 77 2.64 -14.12 -10.97
CA SER A 77 3.57 -14.97 -11.71
C SER A 77 4.91 -14.26 -11.95
N VAL A 78 5.96 -15.01 -12.27
CA VAL A 78 7.27 -14.44 -12.64
C VAL A 78 7.13 -13.54 -13.89
N ASP A 79 6.34 -13.97 -14.86
CA ASP A 79 6.11 -13.22 -16.09
C ASP A 79 5.34 -11.92 -15.81
N GLU A 80 4.31 -11.97 -14.97
CA GLU A 80 3.59 -10.77 -14.51
C GLU A 80 4.51 -9.81 -13.77
N LEU A 81 5.35 -10.29 -12.86
CA LEU A 81 6.29 -9.44 -12.12
C LEU A 81 7.28 -8.74 -13.06
N THR A 82 7.84 -9.49 -14.04
CA THR A 82 8.78 -8.91 -15.00
C THR A 82 8.10 -7.97 -16.00
N ALA A 83 6.83 -8.21 -16.33
CA ALA A 83 6.03 -7.31 -17.17
C ALA A 83 5.72 -5.96 -16.48
N GLN A 84 5.79 -5.91 -15.16
CA GLN A 84 5.42 -4.72 -14.36
C GLN A 84 6.46 -3.56 -14.41
N TRP A 85 7.53 -3.66 -15.19
CA TRP A 85 8.50 -2.57 -15.33
C TRP A 85 7.85 -1.23 -15.73
N ARG A 86 6.74 -1.28 -16.48
CA ARG A 86 5.98 -0.10 -16.89
C ARG A 86 5.31 0.56 -15.68
N SER A 87 4.72 -0.22 -14.78
CA SER A 87 4.11 0.26 -13.54
C SER A 87 5.17 0.87 -12.61
N VAL A 88 6.36 0.24 -12.52
CA VAL A 88 7.52 0.79 -11.81
C VAL A 88 7.89 2.16 -12.38
N LEU A 89 8.01 2.27 -13.70
CA LEU A 89 8.38 3.53 -14.36
C LEU A 89 7.31 4.61 -14.16
N ILE A 90 6.02 4.26 -14.26
CA ILE A 90 4.91 5.19 -13.98
C ILE A 90 4.98 5.70 -12.55
N ALA A 91 5.20 4.82 -11.58
CA ALA A 91 5.31 5.18 -10.17
C ALA A 91 6.50 6.12 -9.92
N LEU A 92 7.68 5.80 -10.43
CA LEU A 92 8.88 6.63 -10.29
C LEU A 92 8.76 7.99 -10.98
N VAL A 93 8.18 8.05 -12.17
CA VAL A 93 7.94 9.32 -12.88
C VAL A 93 6.86 10.13 -12.15
N GLY A 94 5.85 9.48 -11.58
CA GLY A 94 4.87 10.12 -10.70
C GLY A 94 5.52 10.80 -9.50
N ILE A 95 6.45 10.11 -8.81
CA ILE A 95 7.26 10.70 -7.73
C ILE A 95 8.12 11.86 -8.26
N GLY A 96 8.71 11.73 -9.44
CA GLY A 96 9.43 12.82 -10.09
C GLY A 96 8.55 14.07 -10.26
N GLY A 97 7.26 13.87 -10.53
CA GLY A 97 6.27 14.95 -10.58
C GLY A 97 6.02 15.60 -9.21
N VAL A 98 5.93 14.77 -8.15
CA VAL A 98 5.86 15.29 -6.77
C VAL A 98 7.04 16.21 -6.51
N ILE A 99 8.27 15.71 -6.68
CA ILE A 99 9.50 16.46 -6.43
C ILE A 99 9.54 17.75 -7.27
N ALA A 100 9.22 17.66 -8.55
CA ALA A 100 9.29 18.81 -9.45
C ALA A 100 8.41 19.98 -8.98
N LEU A 101 7.14 19.74 -8.65
CA LEU A 101 6.24 20.82 -8.24
C LEU A 101 6.44 21.25 -6.79
N THR A 102 6.76 20.35 -5.87
CA THR A 102 7.02 20.75 -4.48
C THR A 102 8.31 21.56 -4.37
N MET A 103 9.38 21.18 -5.09
CA MET A 103 10.66 21.89 -5.05
C MET A 103 10.71 23.16 -5.92
N THR A 104 9.73 23.38 -6.77
CA THR A 104 9.59 24.64 -7.53
C THR A 104 8.51 25.53 -6.94
N ALA A 105 7.24 25.25 -7.21
CA ALA A 105 6.12 26.05 -6.74
C ALA A 105 5.96 25.99 -5.20
N GLY A 106 6.10 24.80 -4.61
CA GLY A 106 6.03 24.64 -3.15
C GLY A 106 7.13 25.43 -2.43
N ALA A 107 8.39 25.29 -2.88
CA ALA A 107 9.51 26.03 -2.31
C ALA A 107 9.39 27.55 -2.50
N ALA A 108 8.87 28.02 -3.63
CA ALA A 108 8.66 29.44 -3.89
C ALA A 108 7.59 30.08 -2.97
N ILE A 109 6.59 29.31 -2.54
CA ILE A 109 5.49 29.80 -1.73
C ILE A 109 5.70 29.58 -0.23
N PHE A 110 6.19 28.39 0.16
CA PHE A 110 6.30 27.98 1.57
C PHE A 110 7.74 28.00 2.10
N GLY A 111 8.71 28.33 1.25
CA GLY A 111 10.13 28.31 1.58
C GLY A 111 10.81 26.98 1.22
N PHE A 112 12.11 27.07 0.97
CA PHE A 112 12.92 25.95 0.49
C PHE A 112 12.99 24.82 1.52
N GLU A 113 13.28 25.15 2.79
CA GLU A 113 13.39 24.16 3.87
C GLU A 113 12.08 23.40 4.09
N THR A 114 10.94 24.11 4.06
CA THR A 114 9.60 23.48 4.15
C THR A 114 9.38 22.46 3.02
N ALA A 115 9.72 22.83 1.79
CA ALA A 115 9.60 21.95 0.64
C ALA A 115 10.55 20.76 0.73
N VAL A 116 11.81 20.96 1.13
CA VAL A 116 12.81 19.89 1.31
C VAL A 116 12.35 18.89 2.33
N ILE A 117 11.82 19.34 3.48
CA ILE A 117 11.44 18.46 4.58
C ILE A 117 10.14 17.69 4.27
N ALA A 118 9.15 18.33 3.64
CA ALA A 118 7.85 17.70 3.40
C ALA A 118 7.77 16.86 2.12
N THR A 119 8.68 17.05 1.15
CA THR A 119 8.63 16.31 -0.12
C THR A 119 8.93 14.82 0.02
N PRO A 120 9.99 14.35 0.70
CA PRO A 120 10.28 12.93 0.81
C PRO A 120 9.16 12.12 1.50
N PRO A 121 8.56 12.56 2.62
CA PRO A 121 7.38 11.90 3.19
C PRO A 121 6.24 11.71 2.18
N LEU A 122 6.01 12.71 1.31
CA LEU A 122 4.96 12.67 0.29
C LEU A 122 5.28 11.71 -0.87
N THR A 123 6.53 11.30 -1.04
CA THR A 123 6.93 10.30 -2.05
C THR A 123 6.75 8.87 -1.56
N GLY A 124 6.45 8.66 -0.29
CA GLY A 124 6.07 7.38 0.30
C GLY A 124 6.84 6.99 1.56
N GLY A 125 6.12 6.32 2.44
CA GLY A 125 6.68 5.58 3.56
C GLY A 125 7.01 6.37 4.83
N VAL A 126 6.78 5.70 5.97
CA VAL A 126 7.09 6.22 7.30
C VAL A 126 8.60 6.47 7.47
N VAL A 127 9.44 5.66 6.85
CA VAL A 127 10.90 5.78 6.97
C VAL A 127 11.41 7.11 6.43
N ALA A 128 10.88 7.57 5.29
CA ALA A 128 11.22 8.89 4.75
C ALA A 128 10.81 10.03 5.70
N ALA A 129 9.65 9.91 6.33
CA ALA A 129 9.19 10.91 7.31
C ALA A 129 10.09 10.94 8.55
N ILE A 130 10.50 9.78 9.07
CA ILE A 130 11.42 9.69 10.20
C ILE A 130 12.78 10.30 9.86
N ILE A 131 13.38 9.91 8.74
CA ILE A 131 14.69 10.45 8.30
C ILE A 131 14.65 11.98 8.22
N MET A 132 13.60 12.55 7.60
CA MET A 132 13.47 13.99 7.46
C MET A 132 13.17 14.69 8.79
N SER A 133 12.36 14.06 9.65
CA SER A 133 12.07 14.57 11.00
C SER A 133 13.32 14.59 11.89
N GLU A 134 14.10 13.52 11.90
CA GLU A 134 15.36 13.45 12.67
C GLU A 134 16.37 14.47 12.17
N ALA A 135 16.52 14.62 10.86
CA ALA A 135 17.41 15.62 10.26
C ALA A 135 16.98 17.05 10.64
N ALA A 136 15.68 17.37 10.57
CA ALA A 136 15.15 18.66 10.98
C ALA A 136 15.35 18.93 12.48
N THR A 137 15.10 17.93 13.34
CA THR A 137 15.34 18.03 14.79
C THR A 137 16.83 18.27 15.10
N GLY A 138 17.73 17.58 14.40
CA GLY A 138 19.19 17.76 14.54
C GLY A 138 19.66 19.19 14.20
N LEU A 139 18.91 19.92 13.40
CA LEU A 139 19.15 21.33 13.03
C LEU A 139 18.36 22.34 13.90
N GLY A 140 17.58 21.88 14.87
CA GLY A 140 16.74 22.73 15.72
C GLY A 140 15.48 23.25 15.02
N LEU A 141 15.05 22.61 13.92
CA LEU A 141 13.86 22.96 13.12
C LEU A 141 12.63 22.15 13.58
N GLU A 142 12.24 22.23 14.86
CA GLU A 142 11.22 21.42 15.50
C GLU A 142 9.87 21.42 14.76
N GLN A 143 9.41 22.60 14.31
CA GLN A 143 8.14 22.72 13.58
C GLN A 143 8.18 21.97 12.22
N LEU A 144 9.32 21.98 11.56
CA LEU A 144 9.50 21.28 10.28
C LEU A 144 9.67 19.78 10.48
N ALA A 145 10.27 19.35 11.60
CA ALA A 145 10.31 17.94 11.99
C ALA A 145 8.89 17.37 12.15
N VAL A 146 8.01 18.12 12.82
CA VAL A 146 6.58 17.80 12.94
C VAL A 146 5.90 17.79 11.57
N LEU A 147 6.22 18.74 10.68
CA LEU A 147 5.65 18.78 9.33
C LEU A 147 5.96 17.50 8.54
N ALA A 148 7.18 16.95 8.65
CA ALA A 148 7.52 15.69 7.99
C ALA A 148 6.58 14.54 8.41
N ILE A 149 6.37 14.38 9.71
CA ILE A 149 5.51 13.32 10.25
C ILE A 149 4.05 13.55 9.85
N ILE A 150 3.54 14.77 10.02
CA ILE A 150 2.13 15.07 9.68
C ILE A 150 1.88 14.92 8.16
N THR A 151 2.85 15.26 7.32
CA THR A 151 2.72 15.05 5.87
C THR A 151 2.50 13.57 5.55
N TYR A 152 3.32 12.68 6.13
CA TYR A 152 3.14 11.24 5.99
C TYR A 152 1.76 10.76 6.47
N VAL A 153 1.33 11.23 7.63
CA VAL A 153 0.05 10.82 8.23
C VAL A 153 -1.14 11.33 7.42
N MET A 154 -1.10 12.57 6.95
CA MET A 154 -2.25 13.23 6.32
C MET A 154 -2.38 12.98 4.81
N GLN A 155 -1.32 12.59 4.13
CA GLN A 155 -1.36 12.33 2.68
C GLN A 155 -2.38 11.26 2.28
N GLY A 156 -2.60 10.27 3.14
CA GLY A 156 -3.60 9.21 2.93
C GLY A 156 -5.02 9.73 2.77
N PHE A 157 -5.38 10.82 3.46
CA PHE A 157 -6.70 11.44 3.35
C PHE A 157 -6.98 11.99 1.93
N VAL A 158 -5.95 12.31 1.18
CA VAL A 158 -6.05 12.69 -0.23
C VAL A 158 -5.89 11.47 -1.13
N GLY A 159 -4.94 10.59 -0.81
CA GLY A 159 -4.63 9.39 -1.59
C GLY A 159 -5.81 8.42 -1.70
N TYR A 160 -6.47 8.09 -0.61
CA TYR A 160 -7.55 7.08 -0.59
C TYR A 160 -8.74 7.45 -1.48
N PRO A 161 -9.35 8.65 -1.35
CA PRO A 161 -10.49 9.02 -2.19
C PRO A 161 -10.12 9.13 -3.68
N LEU A 162 -8.96 9.72 -3.98
CA LEU A 162 -8.51 9.87 -5.36
C LEU A 162 -8.26 8.52 -6.02
N THR A 163 -7.61 7.60 -5.32
CA THR A 163 -7.38 6.25 -5.84
C THR A 163 -8.69 5.50 -6.06
N SER A 164 -9.58 5.50 -5.08
CA SER A 164 -10.90 4.87 -5.22
C SER A 164 -11.64 5.42 -6.44
N PHE A 165 -11.60 6.74 -6.66
CA PHE A 165 -12.22 7.37 -7.81
C PHE A 165 -11.58 6.94 -9.14
N MET A 166 -10.24 6.90 -9.21
CA MET A 166 -9.51 6.48 -10.41
C MET A 166 -9.76 4.99 -10.73
N LEU A 167 -9.67 4.12 -9.73
CA LEU A 167 -9.93 2.68 -9.90
C LEU A 167 -11.38 2.40 -10.32
N LYS A 168 -12.35 3.21 -9.89
CA LYS A 168 -13.74 3.07 -10.35
C LYS A 168 -13.92 3.45 -11.81
N ILE A 169 -13.22 4.49 -12.29
CA ILE A 169 -13.29 4.87 -13.71
C ILE A 169 -12.63 3.79 -14.55
N GLU A 170 -11.43 3.34 -14.15
CA GLU A 170 -10.70 2.28 -14.83
C GLU A 170 -11.47 0.97 -14.83
N GLY A 171 -11.96 0.54 -13.66
CA GLY A 171 -12.73 -0.69 -13.53
C GLY A 171 -14.02 -0.68 -14.38
N LYS A 172 -14.70 0.47 -14.52
CA LYS A 172 -15.84 0.61 -15.45
C LYS A 172 -15.41 0.43 -16.91
N ARG A 173 -14.25 0.92 -17.29
CA ARG A 173 -13.70 0.75 -18.63
C ARG A 173 -13.41 -0.73 -18.90
N LEU A 174 -12.71 -1.38 -17.96
CA LEU A 174 -12.33 -2.79 -18.06
C LEU A 174 -13.54 -3.71 -18.11
N ILE A 175 -14.49 -3.54 -17.18
CA ILE A 175 -15.68 -4.41 -17.12
C ILE A 175 -16.58 -4.26 -18.35
N LYS A 176 -16.65 -3.05 -18.91
CA LYS A 176 -17.38 -2.82 -20.16
C LYS A 176 -16.72 -3.57 -21.33
N GLY A 177 -15.39 -3.51 -21.44
CA GLY A 177 -14.64 -4.24 -22.45
C GLY A 177 -14.81 -5.75 -22.31
N PHE A 178 -14.74 -6.25 -21.06
CA PHE A 178 -14.98 -7.65 -20.75
C PHE A 178 -16.39 -8.12 -21.14
N ARG A 179 -17.44 -7.41 -20.73
CA ARG A 179 -18.83 -7.75 -21.06
C ARG A 179 -19.14 -7.67 -22.56
N ASN A 180 -18.43 -6.82 -23.30
CA ASN A 180 -18.54 -6.72 -24.76
C ASN A 180 -17.72 -7.78 -25.50
N GLY A 181 -16.91 -8.59 -24.82
CA GLY A 181 -16.00 -9.54 -25.46
C GLY A 181 -14.80 -8.90 -26.15
N GLU A 182 -14.50 -7.63 -25.85
CA GLU A 182 -13.33 -6.89 -26.38
C GLU A 182 -12.04 -7.23 -25.60
N ILE A 183 -12.21 -7.66 -24.35
CA ILE A 183 -11.13 -8.09 -23.45
C ILE A 183 -11.45 -9.54 -23.06
N GLU A 184 -10.58 -10.45 -23.48
CA GLU A 184 -10.70 -11.84 -23.07
C GLU A 184 -10.05 -12.01 -21.70
N PHE A 185 -10.81 -12.50 -20.75
CA PHE A 185 -10.27 -12.98 -19.48
C PHE A 185 -9.82 -14.42 -19.68
N ASN A 186 -8.53 -14.56 -20.00
CA ASN A 186 -7.90 -15.86 -19.83
C ASN A 186 -7.83 -16.11 -18.33
N LYS A 187 -8.93 -16.65 -17.79
CA LYS A 187 -8.99 -17.08 -16.41
C LYS A 187 -7.71 -17.88 -16.15
N PRO A 188 -6.81 -17.42 -15.25
CA PRO A 188 -5.73 -18.28 -14.82
C PRO A 188 -6.44 -19.53 -14.38
N ALA A 189 -6.19 -20.66 -15.04
CA ALA A 189 -7.02 -21.84 -14.95
C ALA A 189 -7.35 -22.17 -13.50
N ALA A 190 -8.46 -21.63 -13.02
CA ALA A 190 -9.10 -21.93 -11.74
C ALA A 190 -9.93 -23.21 -11.88
N SER A 191 -9.55 -24.05 -12.78
CA SER A 191 -9.80 -25.46 -12.73
C SER A 191 -8.52 -26.07 -12.17
N GLU A 192 -8.55 -26.32 -10.88
CA GLU A 192 -7.55 -27.04 -10.09
C GLU A 192 -6.99 -28.31 -10.75
N GLU A 193 -7.55 -28.74 -11.87
CA GLU A 193 -7.14 -29.92 -12.62
C GLU A 193 -6.16 -29.63 -13.78
N SER A 194 -6.01 -28.39 -14.26
CA SER A 194 -5.15 -28.07 -15.43
C SER A 194 -3.78 -27.51 -15.04
N GLU A 195 -3.61 -26.86 -13.89
CA GLU A 195 -2.29 -26.48 -13.36
C GLU A 195 -1.47 -27.67 -12.85
N ILE A 196 -2.07 -28.86 -12.77
CA ILE A 196 -1.37 -30.12 -12.40
C ILE A 196 -0.33 -30.53 -13.44
N LYS A 197 -0.25 -29.88 -14.58
CA LYS A 197 0.65 -30.26 -15.69
C LYS A 197 1.66 -29.20 -16.17
N ALA A 198 1.77 -28.05 -15.56
CA ALA A 198 3.01 -27.31 -15.65
C ALA A 198 4.02 -28.02 -14.74
N ASP A 199 5.17 -28.42 -15.28
CA ASP A 199 6.27 -29.09 -14.55
C ASP A 199 6.79 -28.20 -13.41
N LYS A 200 5.99 -28.07 -12.33
CA LYS A 200 6.47 -27.45 -11.10
C LYS A 200 7.57 -28.35 -10.53
N ILE A 201 8.69 -27.78 -10.17
CA ILE A 201 9.84 -28.50 -9.60
C ILE A 201 9.42 -29.31 -8.37
N ILE A 202 8.51 -28.75 -7.56
CA ILE A 202 7.93 -29.40 -6.38
C ILE A 202 6.46 -29.66 -6.66
N PRO A 203 5.99 -30.92 -6.66
CA PRO A 203 4.58 -31.22 -6.83
C PRO A 203 3.73 -30.58 -5.73
N SER A 204 2.59 -30.01 -6.10
CA SER A 204 1.63 -29.46 -5.12
C SER A 204 1.20 -30.55 -4.14
N LEU A 205 1.06 -30.19 -2.85
CA LEU A 205 0.57 -31.11 -1.85
C LEU A 205 -0.89 -31.49 -2.15
N PRO A 206 -1.24 -32.79 -2.03
CA PRO A 206 -2.63 -33.21 -2.10
C PRO A 206 -3.50 -32.41 -1.12
N GLU A 207 -4.71 -32.05 -1.51
CA GLU A 207 -5.63 -31.21 -0.71
C GLU A 207 -5.76 -31.65 0.75
N LYS A 208 -5.79 -32.96 1.00
CA LYS A 208 -5.86 -33.52 2.36
C LYS A 208 -4.71 -33.10 3.28
N PHE A 209 -3.59 -32.64 2.73
CA PHE A 209 -2.42 -32.15 3.48
C PHE A 209 -2.33 -30.61 3.48
N GLN A 210 -3.17 -29.91 2.75
CA GLN A 210 -3.23 -28.44 2.73
C GLN A 210 -3.98 -27.90 3.96
N THR A 211 -3.54 -28.33 5.14
CA THR A 211 -4.11 -27.87 6.41
C THR A 211 -3.59 -26.47 6.73
N THR A 212 -4.33 -25.74 7.57
CA THR A 212 -3.94 -24.39 8.04
C THR A 212 -2.48 -24.33 8.49
N TYR A 213 -2.03 -25.30 9.29
CA TYR A 213 -0.68 -25.31 9.84
C TYR A 213 0.39 -25.56 8.77
N VAL A 214 0.14 -26.45 7.81
CA VAL A 214 1.07 -26.74 6.71
C VAL A 214 1.21 -25.52 5.80
N LEU A 215 0.10 -24.87 5.43
CA LEU A 215 0.11 -23.67 4.61
C LEU A 215 0.86 -22.52 5.29
N LEU A 216 0.59 -22.28 6.57
CA LEU A 216 1.27 -21.23 7.34
C LEU A 216 2.75 -21.56 7.57
N ALA A 217 3.12 -22.84 7.78
CA ALA A 217 4.51 -23.25 7.96
C ALA A 217 5.32 -23.02 6.67
N LYS A 218 4.79 -23.39 5.51
CA LYS A 218 5.45 -23.17 4.19
C LYS A 218 5.61 -21.68 3.91
N LEU A 219 4.56 -20.90 4.14
CA LEU A 219 4.60 -19.43 3.97
C LEU A 219 5.59 -18.79 4.95
N GLY A 220 5.56 -19.18 6.24
CA GLY A 220 6.45 -18.68 7.27
C GLY A 220 7.91 -19.00 7.00
N LEU A 221 8.20 -20.24 6.51
CA LEU A 221 9.55 -20.63 6.12
C LEU A 221 10.06 -19.78 4.94
N THR A 222 9.20 -19.54 3.95
CA THR A 222 9.54 -18.67 2.81
C THR A 222 9.82 -17.25 3.27
N ALA A 223 8.96 -16.68 4.12
CA ALA A 223 9.14 -15.34 4.70
C ALA A 223 10.43 -15.25 5.55
N TRP A 224 10.71 -16.28 6.37
CA TRP A 224 11.92 -16.31 7.19
C TRP A 224 13.21 -16.30 6.36
N VAL A 225 13.27 -17.11 5.30
CA VAL A 225 14.42 -17.11 4.36
C VAL A 225 14.55 -15.76 3.66
N ALA A 226 13.42 -15.20 3.19
CA ALA A 226 13.39 -13.89 2.52
C ALA A 226 13.89 -12.77 3.42
N VAL A 227 13.41 -12.71 4.67
CA VAL A 227 13.83 -11.71 5.66
C VAL A 227 15.31 -11.90 6.02
N GLY A 228 15.76 -13.14 6.24
CA GLY A 228 17.17 -13.42 6.56
C GLY A 228 18.12 -12.94 5.45
N ILE A 229 17.79 -13.21 4.19
CA ILE A 229 18.57 -12.74 3.03
C ILE A 229 18.44 -11.22 2.90
N GLY A 230 17.22 -10.68 3.01
CA GLY A 230 16.96 -9.23 2.92
C GLY A 230 17.77 -8.45 3.95
N THR A 231 17.71 -8.84 5.22
CA THR A 231 18.45 -8.18 6.31
C THR A 231 19.97 -8.28 6.12
N ALA A 232 20.47 -9.40 5.58
CA ALA A 232 21.89 -9.56 5.30
C ALA A 232 22.37 -8.68 4.13
N LEU A 233 21.52 -8.41 3.15
CA LEU A 233 21.86 -7.63 1.95
C LEU A 233 21.50 -6.13 2.08
N GLU A 234 20.61 -5.77 2.98
CA GLU A 234 20.15 -4.38 3.17
C GLU A 234 21.30 -3.38 3.33
N PRO A 235 22.37 -3.65 4.15
CA PRO A 235 23.50 -2.73 4.29
C PRO A 235 24.31 -2.50 3.02
N PHE A 236 24.23 -3.42 2.05
CA PHE A 236 25.01 -3.36 0.81
C PHE A 236 24.20 -2.82 -0.37
N ILE A 237 22.88 -3.10 -0.40
CA ILE A 237 22.03 -2.83 -1.55
C ILE A 237 20.98 -1.78 -1.21
N GLY A 238 20.68 -1.54 0.08
CA GLY A 238 19.66 -0.58 0.52
C GLY A 238 18.21 -0.99 0.20
N ILE A 239 17.97 -2.29 -0.08
CA ILE A 239 16.64 -2.81 -0.40
C ILE A 239 16.01 -3.44 0.85
N SER A 240 14.83 -2.95 1.23
CA SER A 240 14.08 -3.44 2.39
C SER A 240 13.78 -4.94 2.32
N PRO A 241 13.84 -5.69 3.44
CA PRO A 241 13.44 -7.09 3.53
C PRO A 241 12.05 -7.40 3.00
N PHE A 242 11.13 -6.45 3.00
CA PHE A 242 9.78 -6.61 2.45
C PHE A 242 9.77 -6.89 0.94
N VAL A 243 10.70 -6.30 0.18
CA VAL A 243 10.84 -6.57 -1.26
C VAL A 243 11.25 -8.02 -1.50
N TYR A 244 12.16 -8.53 -0.67
CA TYR A 244 12.56 -9.94 -0.73
C TYR A 244 11.38 -10.86 -0.39
N CYS A 245 10.54 -10.52 0.59
CA CYS A 245 9.33 -11.28 0.90
C CYS A 245 8.42 -11.41 -0.33
N LEU A 246 8.20 -10.33 -1.07
CA LEU A 246 7.41 -10.36 -2.31
C LEU A 246 8.05 -11.28 -3.36
N ILE A 247 9.34 -11.08 -3.65
CA ILE A 247 10.08 -11.85 -4.66
C ILE A 247 10.11 -13.34 -4.31
N PHE A 248 10.43 -13.68 -3.05
CA PHE A 248 10.46 -15.08 -2.60
C PHE A 248 9.08 -15.72 -2.58
N GLY A 249 8.01 -14.94 -2.35
CA GLY A 249 6.63 -15.40 -2.53
C GLY A 249 6.34 -15.82 -3.97
N VAL A 250 6.75 -15.00 -4.95
CA VAL A 250 6.64 -15.31 -6.38
C VAL A 250 7.44 -16.59 -6.71
N ILE A 251 8.71 -16.65 -6.32
CA ILE A 251 9.59 -17.79 -6.60
C ILE A 251 9.04 -19.07 -5.95
N ALA A 252 8.66 -19.04 -4.67
CA ALA A 252 8.16 -20.19 -3.94
C ALA A 252 6.87 -20.75 -4.54
N ASN A 253 6.00 -19.88 -5.07
CA ASN A 253 4.82 -20.32 -5.81
C ASN A 253 5.19 -20.89 -7.20
N ALA A 254 6.09 -20.27 -7.93
CA ALA A 254 6.54 -20.71 -9.24
C ALA A 254 7.17 -22.13 -9.20
N ILE A 255 8.02 -22.39 -8.19
CA ILE A 255 8.61 -23.72 -8.01
C ILE A 255 7.65 -24.77 -7.42
N GLY A 256 6.47 -24.34 -6.93
CA GLY A 256 5.46 -25.23 -6.33
C GLY A 256 5.63 -25.48 -4.83
N PHE A 257 6.57 -24.77 -4.16
CA PHE A 257 6.78 -24.95 -2.71
C PHE A 257 5.63 -24.36 -1.90
N VAL A 258 5.10 -23.18 -2.28
CA VAL A 258 3.94 -22.53 -1.62
C VAL A 258 2.77 -22.53 -2.59
N GLU A 259 1.60 -22.84 -2.09
CA GLU A 259 0.34 -22.81 -2.82
C GLU A 259 -0.03 -21.35 -3.18
N LYS A 260 -0.85 -21.18 -4.23
CA LYS A 260 -1.44 -19.87 -4.54
C LYS A 260 -2.44 -19.48 -3.45
N ARG A 261 -2.38 -18.22 -2.98
CA ARG A 261 -3.26 -17.66 -1.93
C ARG A 261 -3.21 -18.40 -0.57
N PRO A 262 -2.05 -18.73 0.00
CA PRO A 262 -1.94 -19.59 1.18
C PRO A 262 -2.66 -19.01 2.43
N LEU A 263 -2.65 -17.69 2.64
CA LEU A 263 -3.38 -17.08 3.76
C LEU A 263 -4.90 -17.14 3.60
N ASN A 264 -5.42 -17.09 2.37
CA ASN A 264 -6.85 -17.27 2.12
C ASN A 264 -7.24 -18.73 2.36
N LEU A 265 -6.47 -19.69 1.84
CA LEU A 265 -6.70 -21.12 2.03
C LEU A 265 -6.63 -21.52 3.52
N SER A 266 -5.75 -20.90 4.29
CA SER A 266 -5.63 -21.13 5.74
C SER A 266 -6.67 -20.39 6.59
N GLY A 267 -7.50 -19.50 6.00
CA GLY A 267 -8.45 -18.66 6.71
C GLY A 267 -7.82 -17.52 7.52
N SER A 268 -6.51 -17.25 7.36
CA SER A 268 -5.77 -16.29 8.20
C SER A 268 -5.67 -14.89 7.60
N PHE A 269 -5.99 -14.73 6.31
CA PHE A 269 -5.81 -13.48 5.56
C PHE A 269 -6.53 -12.29 6.21
N GLY A 270 -7.83 -12.44 6.52
CA GLY A 270 -8.63 -11.34 7.07
C GLY A 270 -8.10 -10.83 8.41
N PHE A 271 -7.67 -11.73 9.30
CA PHE A 271 -7.10 -11.32 10.58
C PHE A 271 -5.76 -10.58 10.42
N MET A 272 -4.88 -11.07 9.54
CA MET A 272 -3.59 -10.42 9.26
C MET A 272 -3.78 -9.01 8.66
N ILE A 273 -4.70 -8.85 7.72
CA ILE A 273 -5.06 -7.51 7.17
C ILE A 273 -5.60 -6.60 8.27
N THR A 274 -6.46 -7.09 9.17
CA THR A 274 -6.98 -6.31 10.29
C THR A 274 -5.87 -5.74 11.17
N ILE A 275 -4.86 -6.55 11.50
CA ILE A 275 -3.69 -6.11 12.28
C ILE A 275 -2.97 -4.96 11.57
N LEU A 276 -2.70 -5.10 10.27
CA LEU A 276 -1.98 -4.07 9.52
C LEU A 276 -2.82 -2.80 9.32
N MET A 277 -4.12 -2.92 9.10
CA MET A 277 -5.00 -1.76 9.01
C MET A 277 -5.01 -0.96 10.31
N ALA A 278 -5.13 -1.66 11.45
CA ALA A 278 -5.06 -1.00 12.76
C ALA A 278 -3.72 -0.29 12.97
N PHE A 279 -2.61 -0.91 12.57
CA PHE A 279 -1.27 -0.32 12.67
C PHE A 279 -1.13 0.98 11.85
N ILE A 280 -1.62 1.01 10.61
CA ILE A 280 -1.56 2.22 9.77
C ILE A 280 -2.25 3.40 10.47
N PHE A 281 -3.40 3.14 11.09
CA PHE A 281 -4.15 4.19 11.79
C PHE A 281 -3.54 4.57 13.13
N ALA A 282 -2.69 3.73 13.74
CA ALA A 282 -1.98 4.10 14.96
C ALA A 282 -1.13 5.37 14.77
N GLY A 283 -0.51 5.55 13.59
CA GLY A 283 0.26 6.75 13.28
C GLY A 283 -0.55 8.06 13.28
N LEU A 284 -1.90 7.98 13.23
CA LEU A 284 -2.77 9.18 13.35
C LEU A 284 -2.79 9.78 14.76
N ALA A 285 -2.35 9.04 15.78
CA ALA A 285 -2.24 9.55 17.15
C ALA A 285 -1.30 10.76 17.26
N ASP A 286 -0.27 10.80 16.42
CA ASP A 286 0.71 11.90 16.39
C ASP A 286 0.14 13.20 15.80
N ALA A 287 -0.97 13.14 15.05
CA ALA A 287 -1.58 14.29 14.39
C ALA A 287 -2.53 15.04 15.32
N THR A 288 -2.01 15.90 16.21
CA THR A 288 -2.84 16.70 17.13
C THR A 288 -3.56 17.86 16.42
N PRO A 289 -4.74 18.32 16.92
CA PRO A 289 -5.44 19.47 16.34
C PRO A 289 -4.61 20.76 16.32
N GLY A 290 -3.77 20.97 17.36
CA GLY A 290 -2.86 22.13 17.44
C GLY A 290 -1.86 22.13 16.28
N MET A 291 -1.14 21.03 16.10
CA MET A 291 -0.16 20.86 15.01
C MET A 291 -0.82 21.04 13.64
N LEU A 292 -2.00 20.43 13.43
CA LEU A 292 -2.71 20.57 12.16
C LEU A 292 -3.15 22.03 11.89
N SER A 293 -3.57 22.77 12.93
CA SER A 293 -3.97 24.16 12.75
C SER A 293 -2.80 25.08 12.40
N GLU A 294 -1.63 24.86 12.98
CA GLU A 294 -0.41 25.65 12.71
C GLU A 294 0.19 25.35 11.33
N LEU A 295 0.21 24.08 10.95
CA LEU A 295 0.84 23.61 9.71
C LEU A 295 -0.15 23.40 8.55
N ALA A 296 -1.44 23.71 8.74
CA ALA A 296 -2.49 23.41 7.74
C ALA A 296 -2.18 23.99 6.35
N VAL A 297 -1.71 25.23 6.29
CA VAL A 297 -1.47 25.91 5.01
C VAL A 297 -0.27 25.33 4.26
N PRO A 298 0.94 25.20 4.86
CA PRO A 298 2.07 24.56 4.17
C PRO A 298 1.80 23.09 3.88
N LEU A 299 1.18 22.33 4.79
CA LEU A 299 0.81 20.94 4.60
C LEU A 299 -0.12 20.76 3.39
N ALA A 300 -1.25 21.47 3.38
CA ALA A 300 -2.21 21.40 2.27
C ALA A 300 -1.58 21.84 0.94
N GLY A 301 -0.79 22.89 0.96
CA GLY A 301 -0.12 23.40 -0.23
C GLY A 301 0.89 22.39 -0.80
N ILE A 302 1.74 21.81 0.02
CA ILE A 302 2.72 20.79 -0.41
C ILE A 302 2.01 19.53 -0.95
N ILE A 303 0.96 19.07 -0.28
CA ILE A 303 0.17 17.93 -0.78
C ILE A 303 -0.48 18.27 -2.14
N VAL A 304 -1.09 19.46 -2.28
CA VAL A 304 -1.71 19.87 -3.54
C VAL A 304 -0.69 19.97 -4.68
N PHE A 305 0.47 20.59 -4.45
CA PHE A 305 1.53 20.66 -5.47
C PHE A 305 2.08 19.27 -5.79
N GLY A 306 2.36 18.45 -4.78
CA GLY A 306 2.87 17.10 -4.98
C GLY A 306 1.90 16.24 -5.79
N VAL A 307 0.63 16.19 -5.41
CA VAL A 307 -0.40 15.44 -6.12
C VAL A 307 -0.62 15.99 -7.54
N THR A 308 -0.59 17.31 -7.72
CA THR A 308 -0.71 17.92 -9.06
C THR A 308 0.45 17.51 -9.97
N GLY A 309 1.69 17.55 -9.47
CA GLY A 309 2.86 17.08 -10.21
C GLY A 309 2.77 15.59 -10.55
N MET A 310 2.34 14.79 -9.59
CA MET A 310 2.09 13.37 -9.77
C MET A 310 1.06 13.09 -10.87
N VAL A 311 -0.09 13.77 -10.85
CA VAL A 311 -1.14 13.67 -11.89
C VAL A 311 -0.55 13.94 -13.27
N ILE A 312 0.14 15.07 -13.42
CA ILE A 312 0.64 15.50 -14.73
C ILE A 312 1.63 14.47 -15.29
N LEU A 313 2.66 14.11 -14.53
CA LEU A 313 3.72 13.26 -15.07
C LEU A 313 3.28 11.79 -15.18
N SER A 314 2.52 11.26 -14.21
CA SER A 314 2.06 9.87 -14.30
C SER A 314 1.10 9.64 -15.46
N MET A 315 0.18 10.59 -15.73
CA MET A 315 -0.73 10.46 -16.86
C MET A 315 -0.04 10.60 -18.21
N ILE A 316 1.00 11.45 -18.30
CA ILE A 316 1.79 11.59 -19.54
C ILE A 316 2.53 10.29 -19.82
N ILE A 317 3.33 9.81 -18.85
CA ILE A 317 4.11 8.58 -19.05
C ILE A 317 3.22 7.35 -19.23
N GLY A 318 2.11 7.26 -18.47
CA GLY A 318 1.15 6.18 -18.61
C GLY A 318 0.60 6.06 -20.02
N LYS A 319 0.19 7.19 -20.62
CA LYS A 319 -0.27 7.22 -22.01
C LYS A 319 0.84 6.75 -23.00
N LEU A 320 2.08 7.14 -22.78
CA LEU A 320 3.22 6.72 -23.63
C LEU A 320 3.49 5.21 -23.50
N LEU A 321 3.22 4.63 -22.33
CA LEU A 321 3.42 3.21 -22.04
C LEU A 321 2.18 2.33 -22.34
N GLY A 322 1.09 2.94 -22.85
CA GLY A 322 -0.11 2.22 -23.26
C GLY A 322 -1.12 1.99 -22.12
N TYR A 323 -0.95 2.67 -20.99
CA TYR A 323 -1.91 2.66 -19.88
C TYR A 323 -3.01 3.70 -20.06
N SER A 324 -4.17 3.46 -19.45
CA SER A 324 -5.16 4.51 -19.24
C SER A 324 -4.57 5.59 -18.32
N LYS A 325 -5.06 6.83 -18.43
CA LYS A 325 -4.63 7.92 -17.56
C LYS A 325 -5.04 7.64 -16.11
N GLU A 326 -6.17 7.01 -15.95
CA GLU A 326 -6.78 6.66 -14.67
C GLU A 326 -5.93 5.61 -13.94
N MET A 327 -5.54 4.54 -14.63
CA MET A 327 -4.68 3.51 -14.06
C MET A 327 -3.29 4.04 -13.77
N ALA A 328 -2.70 4.82 -14.67
CA ALA A 328 -1.38 5.41 -14.45
C ALA A 328 -1.36 6.33 -13.21
N PHE A 329 -2.40 7.14 -13.03
CA PHE A 329 -2.49 7.98 -11.85
C PHE A 329 -2.77 7.15 -10.57
N ALA A 330 -3.62 6.12 -10.65
CA ALA A 330 -3.85 5.22 -9.52
C ALA A 330 -2.56 4.53 -9.06
N ILE A 331 -1.74 4.05 -9.99
CA ILE A 331 -0.41 3.47 -9.69
C ILE A 331 0.47 4.49 -8.96
N ALA A 332 0.57 5.71 -9.45
CA ALA A 332 1.39 6.75 -8.84
C ALA A 332 0.86 7.14 -7.43
N LEU A 333 -0.46 7.21 -7.25
CA LEU A 333 -1.09 7.52 -5.96
C LEU A 333 -0.74 6.51 -4.86
N THR A 334 -0.30 5.30 -5.20
CA THR A 334 0.14 4.32 -4.20
C THR A 334 1.31 4.83 -3.36
N ALA A 335 2.07 5.80 -3.85
CA ALA A 335 3.11 6.48 -3.09
C ALA A 335 2.59 7.14 -1.81
N LEU A 336 1.34 7.59 -1.81
CA LEU A 336 0.75 8.31 -0.67
C LEU A 336 0.33 7.39 0.50
N TYR A 337 0.35 6.05 0.33
CA TYR A 337 -0.16 5.15 1.38
C TYR A 337 0.42 3.72 1.34
N GLY A 338 0.90 3.23 0.19
CA GLY A 338 1.50 1.90 0.07
C GLY A 338 0.55 0.73 0.34
N PHE A 339 1.14 -0.39 0.77
CA PHE A 339 0.43 -1.59 1.20
C PHE A 339 0.11 -1.51 2.70
N PRO A 340 -1.02 -2.02 3.19
CA PRO A 340 -2.11 -2.76 2.53
C PRO A 340 -3.23 -1.91 1.91
N PRO A 341 -3.34 -0.57 2.06
CA PRO A 341 -4.47 0.16 1.52
C PRO A 341 -4.65 0.02 0.00
N ASN A 342 -3.56 -0.10 -0.78
CA ASN A 342 -3.66 -0.34 -2.23
C ASN A 342 -4.43 -1.62 -2.57
N TYR A 343 -4.23 -2.70 -1.80
CA TYR A 343 -5.01 -3.93 -1.94
C TYR A 343 -6.49 -3.71 -1.65
N ILE A 344 -6.79 -3.08 -0.51
CA ILE A 344 -8.18 -2.87 -0.06
C ILE A 344 -8.95 -1.98 -1.03
N LEU A 345 -8.37 -0.86 -1.46
CA LEU A 345 -8.99 0.05 -2.41
C LEU A 345 -9.27 -0.64 -3.76
N THR A 346 -8.36 -1.50 -4.21
CA THR A 346 -8.55 -2.26 -5.45
C THR A 346 -9.67 -3.29 -5.28
N GLU A 347 -9.68 -4.03 -4.18
CA GLU A 347 -10.71 -5.03 -3.90
C GLU A 347 -12.10 -4.40 -3.75
N GLU A 348 -12.22 -3.28 -3.03
CA GLU A 348 -13.49 -2.54 -2.88
C GLU A 348 -14.00 -2.02 -4.23
N GLY A 349 -13.09 -1.45 -5.05
CA GLY A 349 -13.42 -1.00 -6.39
C GLY A 349 -13.93 -2.13 -7.28
N ALA A 350 -13.25 -3.28 -7.26
CA ALA A 350 -13.66 -4.48 -7.99
C ALA A 350 -15.01 -5.01 -7.50
N LYS A 351 -15.20 -5.19 -6.18
CA LYS A 351 -16.47 -5.64 -5.58
C LYS A 351 -17.65 -4.70 -5.89
N ALA A 352 -17.41 -3.40 -5.97
CA ALA A 352 -18.46 -2.41 -6.22
C ALA A 352 -18.96 -2.40 -7.69
N LEU A 353 -18.17 -2.91 -8.63
CA LEU A 353 -18.45 -2.90 -10.06
C LEU A 353 -18.85 -4.27 -10.59
N ALA A 354 -18.37 -5.35 -9.99
CA ALA A 354 -18.64 -6.71 -10.39
C ALA A 354 -20.08 -7.14 -10.05
N GLU A 355 -20.74 -7.85 -10.95
CA GLU A 355 -22.06 -8.46 -10.75
C GLU A 355 -21.94 -9.93 -10.31
N ASN A 356 -20.80 -10.55 -10.53
CA ASN A 356 -20.50 -11.94 -10.16
C ASN A 356 -19.02 -12.10 -9.78
N GLU A 357 -18.65 -13.27 -9.28
CA GLU A 357 -17.28 -13.53 -8.82
C GLU A 357 -16.28 -13.56 -9.98
N GLU A 358 -16.67 -13.99 -11.18
CA GLU A 358 -15.81 -13.99 -12.36
C GLU A 358 -15.40 -12.56 -12.78
N GLU A 359 -16.34 -11.62 -12.79
CA GLU A 359 -16.05 -10.22 -13.05
C GLU A 359 -15.14 -9.60 -11.99
N LYS A 360 -15.33 -9.98 -10.74
CA LYS A 360 -14.45 -9.52 -9.65
C LYS A 360 -13.05 -10.07 -9.81
N GLU A 361 -12.90 -11.36 -10.10
CA GLU A 361 -11.59 -11.98 -10.36
C GLU A 361 -10.89 -11.32 -11.55
N PHE A 362 -11.62 -11.05 -12.63
CA PHE A 362 -11.10 -10.31 -13.78
C PHE A 362 -10.61 -8.92 -13.40
N LEU A 363 -11.41 -8.11 -12.71
CA LEU A 363 -11.00 -6.77 -12.30
C LEU A 363 -9.79 -6.80 -11.36
N MET A 364 -9.75 -7.75 -10.43
CA MET A 364 -8.60 -7.93 -9.54
C MET A 364 -7.35 -8.34 -10.29
N SER A 365 -7.43 -9.21 -11.29
CA SER A 365 -6.27 -9.63 -12.08
C SER A 365 -5.70 -8.52 -12.95
N GLU A 366 -6.55 -7.58 -13.41
CA GLU A 366 -6.14 -6.46 -14.25
C GLU A 366 -5.58 -5.27 -13.45
N MET A 367 -6.06 -5.04 -12.22
CA MET A 367 -5.69 -3.83 -11.48
C MET A 367 -4.71 -4.09 -10.31
N LEU A 368 -4.83 -5.24 -9.63
CA LEU A 368 -4.08 -5.46 -8.39
C LEU A 368 -2.57 -5.56 -8.58
N PRO A 369 -2.03 -6.27 -9.60
CA PRO A 369 -0.60 -6.38 -9.80
C PRO A 369 0.09 -5.01 -9.92
N GLU A 370 -0.49 -4.11 -10.73
CA GLU A 370 0.02 -2.76 -10.93
C GLU A 370 0.01 -1.93 -9.65
N MET A 371 -1.07 -2.02 -8.87
CA MET A 371 -1.21 -1.30 -7.60
C MET A 371 -0.21 -1.79 -6.56
N LEU A 372 0.01 -3.12 -6.47
CA LEU A 372 0.99 -3.70 -5.55
C LEU A 372 2.41 -3.27 -5.91
N VAL A 373 2.79 -3.43 -7.18
CA VAL A 373 4.14 -3.10 -7.65
C VAL A 373 4.41 -1.60 -7.52
N GLY A 374 3.45 -0.75 -7.88
CA GLY A 374 3.55 0.70 -7.68
C GLY A 374 3.82 1.05 -6.22
N GLY A 375 3.01 0.52 -5.29
CA GLY A 375 3.16 0.78 -3.86
C GLY A 375 4.49 0.29 -3.28
N PHE A 376 4.91 -0.93 -3.62
CA PHE A 376 6.20 -1.44 -3.14
C PHE A 376 7.38 -0.64 -3.69
N THR A 377 7.34 -0.25 -4.96
CA THR A 377 8.42 0.55 -5.57
C THR A 377 8.59 1.89 -4.87
N THR A 378 7.50 2.58 -4.60
CA THR A 378 7.53 3.94 -4.04
C THR A 378 7.86 3.95 -2.56
N VAL A 379 7.12 3.16 -1.76
CA VAL A 379 7.14 3.25 -0.29
C VAL A 379 8.37 2.57 0.32
N THR A 380 8.92 1.53 -0.32
CA THR A 380 10.04 0.77 0.29
C THR A 380 11.43 1.18 -0.22
N ILE A 381 11.54 1.57 -1.48
CA ILE A 381 12.87 1.84 -2.09
C ILE A 381 13.03 3.32 -2.41
N ALA A 382 12.14 3.84 -3.27
CA ALA A 382 12.33 5.18 -3.81
C ALA A 382 12.28 6.26 -2.73
N SER A 383 11.35 6.17 -1.78
CA SER A 383 11.19 7.18 -0.72
C SER A 383 12.40 7.29 0.21
N VAL A 384 13.01 6.15 0.56
CA VAL A 384 14.20 6.10 1.42
C VAL A 384 15.40 6.73 0.72
N ILE A 385 15.62 6.39 -0.55
CA ILE A 385 16.68 6.99 -1.38
C ILE A 385 16.47 8.50 -1.50
N ILE A 386 15.25 8.93 -1.79
CA ILE A 386 14.91 10.35 -1.91
C ILE A 386 15.16 11.07 -0.59
N ALA A 387 14.70 10.53 0.55
CA ALA A 387 14.93 11.12 1.85
C ALA A 387 16.45 11.25 2.15
N GLY A 388 17.24 10.20 1.90
CA GLY A 388 18.68 10.23 2.06
C GLY A 388 19.39 11.29 1.19
N ILE A 389 18.87 11.56 -0.01
CA ILE A 389 19.37 12.66 -0.86
C ILE A 389 18.94 14.01 -0.29
N PHE A 390 17.68 14.16 0.14
CA PHE A 390 17.10 15.42 0.57
C PHE A 390 17.69 15.93 1.89
N VAL A 391 18.11 15.05 2.80
CA VAL A 391 18.84 15.42 4.02
C VAL A 391 20.09 16.29 3.70
N ASN A 392 20.74 16.09 2.55
CA ASN A 392 21.91 16.88 2.17
C ASN A 392 21.58 18.31 1.70
N PHE A 393 20.30 18.65 1.56
CA PHE A 393 19.83 19.99 1.19
C PHE A 393 19.37 20.83 2.40
N LEU A 394 19.35 20.21 3.59
CA LEU A 394 19.10 20.91 4.85
C LEU A 394 20.41 21.44 5.45
#